data_21dd503f7b055cf054d22943413c41ab
#
_entry.id   21dd503f7b055cf054d22943413c41ab
#
_cell.length_a   1.000
_cell.length_b   1.000
_cell.length_c   1.000
_cell.angle_alpha   90.00
_cell.angle_beta   90.00
_cell.angle_gamma   90.00
#
_symmetry.space_group_name_H-M   'P 1'
#
loop_
_entity.id
_entity.type
_entity.pdbx_description
1 polymer ?
#
loop_
_entity_poly.entity_id
_entity_poly.type
_entity_poly.pdbx_seq_one_letter_code
_entity_poly.pdbx_strand_id
1 'polypeptide(L)'
;ATAIFYPTDGSTPFVALMGDRTYKTLCLKEGCYNVVLFNRSFDDFGNLCFRGEENYQTLEAYVKKMEIRNESSSERIIMESPDELAADYIEGFEVTSDMPENYSSAITQQSNRNSTRNENSCHLRFTPKKLTQKITVKIRIKGMNNIRKATCTLDGIAESIFLVSKQNS
;
A
#
# COMPACT_ATOMS: atom_id res chain seq x y z
N ALA A 1 6.68 -3.36 -6.26
CA ALA A 1 5.34 -2.76 -6.16
C ALA A 1 4.28 -3.77 -6.60
N THR A 2 3.05 -3.57 -6.11
CA THR A 2 1.87 -4.37 -6.46
C THR A 2 0.77 -3.45 -6.96
N ALA A 3 0.13 -3.83 -8.05
CA ALA A 3 -1.09 -3.20 -8.53
C ALA A 3 -2.25 -4.19 -8.46
N ILE A 4 -3.40 -3.76 -7.93
CA ILE A 4 -4.62 -4.55 -7.89
C ILE A 4 -5.66 -3.85 -8.75
N PHE A 5 -6.20 -4.58 -9.71
CA PHE A 5 -7.25 -4.13 -10.60
C PHE A 5 -8.57 -4.72 -10.13
N TYR A 6 -9.49 -3.88 -9.74
CA TYR A 6 -10.83 -4.23 -9.27
C TYR A 6 -11.84 -3.94 -10.38
N PRO A 7 -12.37 -4.99 -11.06
CA PRO A 7 -13.44 -4.78 -12.04
C PRO A 7 -14.68 -4.19 -11.37
N THR A 8 -15.30 -3.20 -12.00
CA THR A 8 -16.50 -2.56 -11.45
C THR A 8 -17.75 -3.40 -11.60
N ASP A 9 -17.70 -4.48 -12.39
CA ASP A 9 -18.78 -5.47 -12.55
C ASP A 9 -18.85 -6.49 -11.41
N GLY A 10 -17.96 -6.41 -10.42
CA GLY A 10 -17.90 -7.30 -9.27
C GLY A 10 -17.19 -8.64 -9.53
N SER A 11 -16.54 -8.80 -10.68
CA SER A 11 -15.70 -9.98 -10.93
C SER A 11 -14.42 -9.94 -10.10
N THR A 12 -13.72 -11.09 -10.03
CA THR A 12 -12.51 -11.25 -9.18
C THR A 12 -11.42 -10.25 -9.52
N PRO A 13 -10.82 -9.58 -8.53
CA PRO A 13 -9.70 -8.68 -8.73
C PRO A 13 -8.49 -9.38 -9.36
N PHE A 14 -7.76 -8.65 -10.17
CA PHE A 14 -6.52 -9.10 -10.79
C PHE A 14 -5.32 -8.44 -10.12
N VAL A 15 -4.37 -9.24 -9.62
CA VAL A 15 -3.16 -8.77 -8.94
C VAL A 15 -1.97 -8.83 -9.89
N ALA A 16 -1.30 -7.70 -10.10
CA ALA A 16 -0.10 -7.58 -10.91
C ALA A 16 1.10 -7.23 -10.03
N LEU A 17 2.02 -8.18 -9.87
CA LEU A 17 3.31 -7.93 -9.21
C LEU A 17 4.28 -7.27 -10.19
N MET A 18 4.85 -6.13 -9.80
CA MET A 18 5.79 -5.36 -10.62
C MET A 18 7.24 -5.81 -10.40
N GLY A 19 7.55 -6.44 -9.27
CA GLY A 19 8.93 -6.66 -8.84
C GLY A 19 9.68 -5.33 -8.72
N ASP A 20 10.93 -5.29 -9.16
CA ASP A 20 11.79 -4.10 -9.16
C ASP A 20 11.60 -3.21 -10.40
N ARG A 21 10.60 -3.48 -11.22
CA ARG A 21 10.36 -2.76 -12.47
C ARG A 21 9.57 -1.48 -12.21
N THR A 22 9.92 -0.43 -12.96
CA THR A 22 9.20 0.85 -12.96
C THR A 22 8.00 0.87 -13.92
N TYR A 23 7.89 -0.12 -14.79
CA TYR A 23 6.78 -0.30 -15.71
C TYR A 23 6.49 -1.78 -15.95
N LYS A 24 5.25 -2.10 -16.30
CA LYS A 24 4.82 -3.44 -16.70
C LYS A 24 3.73 -3.35 -17.74
N THR A 25 3.80 -4.20 -18.73
CA THR A 25 2.73 -4.42 -19.71
C THR A 25 1.79 -5.51 -19.20
N LEU A 26 0.50 -5.24 -19.25
CA LEU A 26 -0.55 -6.16 -18.81
C LEU A 26 -1.61 -6.29 -19.89
N CYS A 27 -2.17 -7.49 -20.02
CA CYS A 27 -3.35 -7.75 -20.83
C CYS A 27 -4.56 -7.80 -19.87
N LEU A 28 -5.49 -6.87 -20.02
CA LEU A 28 -6.74 -6.82 -19.27
C LEU A 28 -7.90 -7.12 -20.22
N LYS A 29 -8.96 -7.71 -19.69
CA LYS A 29 -10.23 -7.84 -20.41
C LYS A 29 -10.87 -6.47 -20.55
N GLU A 30 -11.74 -6.32 -21.57
CA GLU A 30 -12.61 -5.15 -21.68
C GLU A 30 -13.44 -4.96 -20.40
N GLY A 31 -13.57 -3.73 -19.98
CA GLY A 31 -14.31 -3.39 -18.77
C GLY A 31 -13.78 -2.14 -18.09
N CYS A 32 -14.46 -1.77 -17.02
CA CYS A 32 -14.05 -0.65 -16.17
C CYS A 32 -13.42 -1.16 -14.88
N TYR A 33 -12.33 -0.54 -14.46
CA TYR A 33 -11.54 -0.96 -13.32
C TYR A 33 -11.26 0.19 -12.37
N ASN A 34 -11.28 -0.09 -11.07
CA ASN A 34 -10.62 0.72 -10.07
C ASN A 34 -9.26 0.07 -9.77
N VAL A 35 -8.20 0.86 -9.69
CA VAL A 35 -6.85 0.34 -9.56
C VAL A 35 -6.17 0.93 -8.34
N VAL A 36 -5.58 0.08 -7.50
CA VAL A 36 -4.73 0.50 -6.37
C VAL A 36 -3.32 0.02 -6.63
N LEU A 37 -2.34 0.89 -6.42
CA LEU A 37 -0.92 0.54 -6.48
C LEU A 37 -0.26 0.87 -5.15
N PHE A 38 0.58 -0.04 -4.65
CA PHE A 38 1.43 0.20 -3.49
C PHE A 38 2.87 -0.33 -3.69
N ASN A 39 3.79 0.16 -2.88
CA ASN A 39 5.22 0.16 -3.14
C ASN A 39 5.95 -1.18 -3.02
N ARG A 40 5.31 -2.25 -2.48
CA ARG A 40 5.93 -3.58 -2.29
C ARG A 40 4.95 -4.69 -2.67
N SER A 41 5.39 -5.95 -2.69
CA SER A 41 4.48 -7.10 -2.68
C SER A 41 3.94 -7.33 -1.25
N PHE A 42 2.83 -8.05 -1.13
CA PHE A 42 2.24 -8.37 0.19
C PHE A 42 3.22 -9.10 1.10
N ASP A 43 4.02 -10.01 0.54
CA ASP A 43 4.98 -10.84 1.28
C ASP A 43 6.24 -10.06 1.71
N ASP A 44 6.50 -8.90 1.11
CA ASP A 44 7.67 -8.07 1.43
C ASP A 44 7.46 -7.17 2.65
N PHE A 45 6.23 -7.14 3.20
CA PHE A 45 5.94 -6.41 4.44
C PHE A 45 6.18 -7.32 5.66
N GLY A 46 7.03 -6.88 6.56
CA GLY A 46 7.33 -7.59 7.81
C GLY A 46 6.23 -7.41 8.86
N ASN A 47 5.87 -6.17 9.13
CA ASN A 47 4.99 -5.76 10.22
C ASN A 47 3.62 -5.21 9.78
N LEU A 48 3.43 -4.99 8.48
CA LEU A 48 2.13 -4.66 7.91
C LEU A 48 1.44 -5.90 7.35
N CYS A 49 0.14 -5.99 7.57
CA CYS A 49 -0.75 -6.97 6.98
C CYS A 49 -1.86 -6.23 6.24
N PHE A 50 -2.53 -6.96 5.35
CA PHE A 50 -3.64 -6.43 4.57
C PHE A 50 -4.89 -7.23 4.86
N ARG A 51 -6.05 -6.61 4.70
CA ARG A 51 -7.37 -7.25 4.74
C ARG A 51 -8.34 -6.53 3.82
N GLY A 52 -9.44 -7.21 3.47
CA GLY A 52 -10.42 -6.66 2.55
C GLY A 52 -9.93 -6.54 1.11
N GLU A 53 -8.97 -7.38 0.71
CA GLU A 53 -8.28 -7.36 -0.59
C GLU A 53 -9.21 -7.66 -1.76
N GLU A 54 -10.35 -8.30 -1.50
CA GLU A 54 -11.33 -8.65 -2.52
C GLU A 54 -12.16 -7.46 -3.00
N ASN A 55 -12.13 -6.34 -2.27
CA ASN A 55 -12.96 -5.18 -2.58
C ASN A 55 -12.15 -3.88 -2.48
N TYR A 56 -12.23 -3.08 -3.53
CA TYR A 56 -11.56 -1.80 -3.65
C TYR A 56 -11.77 -0.86 -2.46
N GLN A 57 -13.00 -0.81 -1.92
CA GLN A 57 -13.35 0.11 -0.82
C GLN A 57 -12.93 -0.39 0.56
N THR A 58 -12.62 -1.70 0.69
CA THR A 58 -12.30 -2.33 1.98
C THR A 58 -10.84 -2.70 2.12
N LEU A 59 -10.01 -2.46 1.08
CA LEU A 59 -8.59 -2.72 1.13
C LEU A 59 -7.94 -1.85 2.22
N GLU A 60 -7.48 -2.51 3.27
CA GLU A 60 -6.95 -1.88 4.48
C GLU A 60 -5.60 -2.50 4.85
N ALA A 61 -4.62 -1.66 5.15
CA ALA A 61 -3.36 -2.07 5.75
C ALA A 61 -3.43 -1.88 7.27
N TYR A 62 -2.99 -2.85 8.05
CA TYR A 62 -2.98 -2.82 9.50
C TYR A 62 -1.66 -3.35 10.08
N VAL A 63 -1.31 -2.91 11.26
CA VAL A 63 -0.08 -3.30 11.95
C VAL A 63 -0.30 -4.60 12.72
N LYS A 64 0.69 -5.49 12.69
CA LYS A 64 0.69 -6.71 13.52
C LYS A 64 0.69 -6.36 15.00
N LYS A 65 -0.16 -7.04 15.76
CA LYS A 65 -0.22 -6.94 17.22
C LYS A 65 0.67 -8.03 17.83
N MET A 66 1.49 -7.63 18.80
CA MET A 66 2.28 -8.55 19.60
C MET A 66 1.71 -8.57 21.02
N GLU A 67 1.29 -9.73 21.48
CA GLU A 67 0.89 -9.93 22.88
C GLU A 67 2.13 -10.19 23.74
N ILE A 68 2.41 -9.29 24.68
CA ILE A 68 3.44 -9.54 25.68
C ILE A 68 2.75 -10.02 26.96
N ARG A 69 2.90 -11.30 27.26
CA ARG A 69 2.51 -11.88 28.54
C ARG A 69 3.64 -11.62 29.54
N ASN A 70 3.41 -10.70 30.46
CA ASN A 70 4.25 -10.57 31.64
C ASN A 70 3.69 -11.46 32.75
N GLU A 71 4.55 -12.13 33.52
CA GLU A 71 4.19 -12.99 34.65
C GLU A 71 3.40 -12.27 35.78
N SER A 72 3.32 -10.94 35.74
CA SER A 72 2.54 -10.10 36.66
C SER A 72 1.37 -9.43 35.94
N SER A 73 0.32 -10.21 35.69
CA SER A 73 -1.12 -9.85 35.61
C SER A 73 -1.64 -8.73 34.71
N SER A 74 -0.92 -8.22 33.72
CA SER A 74 -1.53 -7.40 32.69
C SER A 74 -1.03 -7.77 31.31
N GLU A 75 -1.92 -8.36 30.51
CA GLU A 75 -1.70 -8.53 29.08
C GLU A 75 -1.57 -7.13 28.46
N ARG A 76 -0.43 -6.84 27.88
CA ARG A 76 -0.23 -5.61 27.08
C ARG A 76 -0.13 -5.98 25.63
N ILE A 77 -1.00 -5.41 24.83
CA ILE A 77 -0.90 -5.48 23.38
C ILE A 77 0.07 -4.38 22.96
N ILE A 78 1.15 -4.75 22.29
CA ILE A 78 2.09 -3.81 21.70
C ILE A 78 1.98 -3.97 20.19
N MET A 79 1.92 -2.84 19.49
CA MET A 79 2.02 -2.82 18.04
C MET A 79 3.47 -2.69 17.62
N GLU A 80 3.83 -3.42 16.58
CA GLU A 80 5.12 -3.24 15.95
C GLU A 80 5.15 -1.94 15.13
N SER A 81 6.36 -1.43 14.86
CA SER A 81 6.51 -0.30 13.97
C SER A 81 6.13 -0.72 12.54
N PRO A 82 5.22 -0.03 11.85
CA PRO A 82 4.84 -0.38 10.49
C PRO A 82 6.02 -0.21 9.53
N ASP A 83 6.01 -1.03 8.49
CA ASP A 83 6.88 -0.84 7.33
C ASP A 83 6.53 0.45 6.57
N GLU A 84 7.45 0.93 5.73
CA GLU A 84 7.15 2.03 4.83
C GLU A 84 6.10 1.60 3.80
N LEU A 85 4.92 2.21 3.87
CA LEU A 85 3.83 2.04 2.93
C LEU A 85 3.61 3.33 2.15
N ALA A 86 3.58 3.21 0.83
CA ALA A 86 3.17 4.26 -0.08
C ALA A 86 2.18 3.68 -1.09
N ALA A 87 1.09 4.39 -1.33
CA ALA A 87 0.05 3.92 -2.24
C ALA A 87 -0.51 5.08 -3.08
N ASP A 88 -1.14 4.71 -4.18
CA ASP A 88 -1.91 5.57 -5.07
C ASP A 88 -3.05 4.77 -5.67
N TYR A 89 -4.09 5.45 -6.16
CA TYR A 89 -5.22 4.78 -6.78
C TYR A 89 -5.80 5.58 -7.95
N ILE A 90 -6.43 4.86 -8.87
CA ILE A 90 -7.15 5.42 -10.02
C ILE A 90 -8.53 4.76 -10.06
N GLU A 91 -9.56 5.56 -10.22
CA GLU A 91 -10.94 5.09 -10.35
C GLU A 91 -11.43 5.22 -11.80
N GLY A 92 -12.29 4.27 -12.21
CA GLY A 92 -12.97 4.34 -13.49
C GLY A 92 -12.05 4.20 -14.70
N PHE A 93 -10.96 3.43 -14.60
CA PHE A 93 -10.13 3.13 -15.76
C PHE A 93 -10.85 2.19 -16.70
N GLU A 94 -11.11 2.64 -17.93
CA GLU A 94 -11.85 1.89 -18.93
C GLU A 94 -10.91 1.23 -19.94
N VAL A 95 -11.12 -0.07 -20.19
CA VAL A 95 -10.47 -0.86 -21.24
C VAL A 95 -11.50 -1.17 -22.32
N THR A 96 -11.26 -0.71 -23.55
CA THR A 96 -12.18 -0.86 -24.69
C THR A 96 -11.55 -1.74 -25.77
N SER A 97 -12.38 -2.35 -26.62
CA SER A 97 -11.97 -3.21 -27.75
C SER A 97 -11.14 -2.50 -28.82
N ASP A 98 -11.27 -1.17 -28.92
CA ASP A 98 -10.53 -0.37 -29.90
C ASP A 98 -9.07 -0.15 -29.51
N MET A 99 -8.68 -0.58 -28.33
CA MET A 99 -7.29 -0.56 -27.88
C MET A 99 -6.51 -1.65 -28.64
N PRO A 100 -5.36 -1.34 -29.27
CA PRO A 100 -4.60 -2.32 -30.07
C PRO A 100 -4.15 -3.53 -29.24
N GLU A 101 -4.13 -4.73 -29.84
CA GLU A 101 -3.81 -6.02 -29.20
C GLU A 101 -2.47 -6.08 -28.43
N ASN A 102 -1.62 -5.07 -28.61
CA ASN A 102 -0.38 -4.90 -27.86
C ASN A 102 -0.54 -3.89 -26.72
N TYR A 103 -1.39 -4.21 -25.75
CA TYR A 103 -1.63 -3.34 -24.59
C TYR A 103 -0.40 -3.25 -23.70
N SER A 104 0.29 -2.14 -23.79
CA SER A 104 1.28 -1.72 -22.81
C SER A 104 0.65 -0.77 -21.79
N SER A 105 -0.06 -1.29 -20.81
CA SER A 105 -0.37 -0.52 -19.61
C SER A 105 0.92 -0.31 -18.84
N ALA A 106 1.65 0.76 -19.15
CA ALA A 106 2.88 1.08 -18.45
C ALA A 106 2.54 1.80 -17.14
N ILE A 107 2.67 1.10 -16.03
CA ILE A 107 2.68 1.70 -14.69
C ILE A 107 4.05 2.38 -14.56
N THR A 108 4.10 3.70 -14.61
CA THR A 108 5.36 4.46 -14.58
C THR A 108 5.45 5.23 -13.25
N GLN A 109 6.42 4.90 -12.42
CA GLN A 109 6.92 5.83 -11.42
C GLN A 109 7.70 6.91 -12.16
N GLN A 110 7.44 8.19 -11.86
CA GLN A 110 8.02 9.31 -12.57
C GLN A 110 9.55 9.24 -12.64
N SER A 111 10.06 9.08 -13.85
CA SER A 111 11.41 9.49 -14.23
C SER A 111 11.27 10.27 -15.55
N ASN A 112 11.65 11.55 -15.50
CA ASN A 112 11.66 12.44 -16.68
C ASN A 112 12.55 11.87 -17.77
N ARG A 113 11.97 11.39 -18.88
CA ARG A 113 12.68 11.34 -20.17
C ARG A 113 11.66 11.36 -21.32
N ASN A 114 11.84 12.37 -22.19
CA ASN A 114 11.18 12.49 -23.49
C ASN A 114 11.49 11.26 -24.35
N SER A 115 10.50 10.49 -24.69
CA SER A 115 10.58 9.50 -25.76
C SER A 115 9.29 9.56 -26.57
N THR A 116 9.45 9.82 -27.84
CA THR A 116 8.42 9.77 -28.89
C THR A 116 7.71 8.41 -28.87
N ARG A 117 6.41 8.40 -28.64
CA ARG A 117 5.60 7.22 -28.41
C ARG A 117 4.59 6.98 -29.53
N ASN A 118 4.41 5.70 -29.86
CA ASN A 118 3.25 5.22 -30.61
C ASN A 118 1.97 5.60 -29.86
N GLU A 119 1.08 6.35 -30.54
CA GLU A 119 -0.08 7.04 -29.97
C GLU A 119 -1.24 6.10 -29.53
N ASN A 120 -1.08 4.79 -29.60
CA ASN A 120 -2.16 3.82 -29.39
C ASN A 120 -2.03 2.96 -28.12
N SER A 121 -1.18 3.32 -27.16
CA SER A 121 -1.08 2.59 -25.89
C SER A 121 -1.75 3.35 -24.74
N CYS A 122 -2.62 2.68 -23.99
CA CYS A 122 -3.17 3.25 -22.77
C CYS A 122 -2.15 3.13 -21.63
N HIS A 123 -1.86 4.23 -20.96
CA HIS A 123 -0.88 4.30 -19.89
C HIS A 123 -1.52 4.72 -18.58
N LEU A 124 -1.51 3.84 -17.59
CA LEU A 124 -1.77 4.22 -16.20
C LEU A 124 -0.49 4.75 -15.57
N ARG A 125 -0.58 5.93 -14.95
CA ARG A 125 0.54 6.54 -14.25
C ARG A 125 0.16 6.76 -12.80
N PHE A 126 1.00 6.26 -11.90
CA PHE A 126 0.81 6.37 -10.46
C PHE A 126 1.92 7.23 -9.83
N THR A 127 1.55 7.96 -8.79
CA THR A 127 2.48 8.74 -7.94
C THR A 127 2.21 8.40 -6.48
N PRO A 128 2.72 7.24 -5.99
CA PRO A 128 2.43 6.77 -4.65
C PRO A 128 2.80 7.78 -3.57
N LYS A 129 1.87 8.07 -2.69
CA LYS A 129 2.05 8.93 -1.53
C LYS A 129 2.36 8.09 -0.30
N LYS A 130 3.30 8.55 0.53
CA LYS A 130 3.62 7.88 1.80
C LYS A 130 2.41 7.92 2.73
N LEU A 131 1.97 6.74 3.17
CA LEU A 131 0.89 6.56 4.14
C LEU A 131 1.42 6.34 5.55
N THR A 132 2.67 5.91 5.70
CA THR A 132 3.34 5.75 6.98
C THR A 132 4.40 6.82 7.18
N GLN A 133 4.55 7.30 8.43
CA GLN A 133 5.55 8.31 8.80
C GLN A 133 6.45 7.77 9.91
N LYS A 134 7.74 8.00 9.79
CA LYS A 134 8.70 7.67 10.83
C LYS A 134 8.76 8.79 11.87
N ILE A 135 8.39 8.49 13.11
CA ILE A 135 8.53 9.39 14.25
C ILE A 135 9.79 8.97 15.03
N THR A 136 10.71 9.90 15.24
CA THR A 136 11.88 9.68 16.10
C THR A 136 11.71 10.42 17.39
N VAL A 137 11.61 9.69 18.50
CA VAL A 137 11.52 10.24 19.85
C VAL A 137 12.89 10.14 20.52
N LYS A 138 13.44 11.27 20.98
CA LYS A 138 14.69 11.32 21.75
C LYS A 138 14.40 11.62 23.19
N ILE A 139 14.65 10.67 24.09
CA ILE A 139 14.45 10.83 25.53
C ILE A 139 15.80 10.94 26.20
N ARG A 140 16.03 12.03 26.95
CA ARG A 140 17.24 12.20 27.77
C ARG A 140 16.92 11.86 29.22
N ILE A 141 17.52 10.79 29.73
CA ILE A 141 17.34 10.35 31.11
C ILE A 141 18.58 10.72 31.92
N LYS A 142 18.39 11.40 33.06
CA LYS A 142 19.45 11.65 34.04
C LYS A 142 19.43 10.55 35.10
N GLY A 143 20.59 10.15 35.63
CA GLY A 143 20.67 9.15 36.68
C GLY A 143 20.48 7.69 36.21
N MET A 144 20.90 7.39 34.99
CA MET A 144 20.76 6.05 34.37
C MET A 144 21.32 4.91 35.23
N ASN A 145 22.35 5.16 36.03
CA ASN A 145 22.99 4.14 36.87
C ASN A 145 22.03 3.56 37.95
N ASN A 146 20.94 4.25 38.25
CA ASN A 146 19.95 3.86 39.27
C ASN A 146 18.68 3.25 38.63
N ILE A 147 18.62 3.13 37.30
CA ILE A 147 17.45 2.62 36.58
C ILE A 147 17.76 1.20 36.08
N ARG A 148 17.00 0.21 36.57
CA ARG A 148 17.09 -1.17 36.10
C ARG A 148 16.31 -1.41 34.80
N LYS A 149 15.17 -0.73 34.64
CA LYS A 149 14.29 -0.89 33.48
C LYS A 149 13.54 0.43 33.22
N ALA A 150 13.51 0.86 31.99
CA ALA A 150 12.65 1.97 31.53
C ALA A 150 11.77 1.47 30.39
N THR A 151 10.50 1.85 30.42
CA THR A 151 9.53 1.53 29.37
C THR A 151 8.91 2.85 28.90
N CYS A 152 8.85 3.03 27.61
CA CYS A 152 8.18 4.17 26.97
C CYS A 152 6.99 3.65 26.16
N THR A 153 5.84 4.27 26.30
CA THR A 153 4.63 3.96 25.53
C THR A 153 4.27 5.19 24.72
N LEU A 154 3.92 4.97 23.48
CA LEU A 154 3.39 6.00 22.58
C LEU A 154 1.97 5.61 22.18
N ASP A 155 1.00 6.41 22.61
CA ASP A 155 -0.43 6.18 22.40
C ASP A 155 -0.97 7.12 21.30
N GLY A 156 -2.19 6.83 20.81
CA GLY A 156 -2.87 7.69 19.83
C GLY A 156 -2.41 7.53 18.40
N ILE A 157 -1.73 6.42 18.07
CA ILE A 157 -1.31 6.10 16.70
C ILE A 157 -2.38 5.23 16.04
N ALA A 158 -2.68 5.50 14.76
CA ALA A 158 -3.61 4.70 13.99
C ALA A 158 -3.09 3.27 13.82
N GLU A 159 -3.93 2.28 14.09
CA GLU A 159 -3.63 0.86 13.93
C GLU A 159 -3.68 0.41 12.47
N SER A 160 -4.46 1.09 11.66
CA SER A 160 -4.73 0.72 10.29
C SER A 160 -5.07 1.93 9.43
N ILE A 161 -5.00 1.73 8.12
CA ILE A 161 -5.34 2.74 7.12
C ILE A 161 -5.97 2.08 5.89
N PHE A 162 -7.06 2.65 5.40
CA PHE A 162 -7.59 2.29 4.09
C PHE A 162 -6.70 2.87 2.99
N LEU A 163 -6.37 2.06 1.96
CA LEU A 163 -5.52 2.50 0.86
C LEU A 163 -6.25 3.45 -0.07
N VAL A 164 -7.57 3.39 -0.07
CA VAL A 164 -8.45 4.29 -0.80
C VAL A 164 -9.14 5.21 0.18
N SER A 165 -8.95 6.51 0.05
CA SER A 165 -9.67 7.47 0.88
C SER A 165 -11.13 7.52 0.43
N LYS A 166 -12.07 7.21 1.34
CA LYS A 166 -13.48 7.50 1.09
C LYS A 166 -13.63 9.02 0.95
N GLN A 167 -13.86 9.51 -0.27
CA GLN A 167 -14.38 10.86 -0.41
C GLN A 167 -15.77 10.86 0.23
N ASN A 168 -15.90 11.58 1.35
CA ASN A 168 -17.21 11.91 1.89
C ASN A 168 -17.89 12.82 0.87
N SER A 169 -18.83 12.25 0.11
CA SER A 169 -19.80 12.99 -0.69
C SER A 169 -20.87 13.59 0.17
#